data_5d956e1d3347f06d861f5fd5d56848da
#
_entry.id   5d956e1d3347f06d861f5fd5d56848da
#
_cell.length_a   1.000
_cell.length_b   1.000
_cell.length_c   1.000
_cell.angle_alpha   90.00
_cell.angle_beta   90.00
_cell.angle_gamma   90.00
#
_symmetry.space_group_name_H-M   'P 1'
#
loop_
_entity.id
_entity.type
_entity.pdbx_description
1 polymer ?
#
loop_
_entity_poly.entity_id
_entity_poly.type
_entity_poly.pdbx_seq_one_letter_code
_entity_poly.pdbx_strand_id
1 'polypeptide(L)'
;MKKDPFQYIFRFCCDPGFNDAEEIPALLRYVDEADIDDVAVFANVEEINTGHMSFDEQDVYLAMMRKISALLAEKGVTMSVNQWHSVMHADLGKTLRPEQNFRPMVDVEGNEAKLCVCPLCGEWQKYIARLYARYAELEPSILWVEDDFRLHNHEPLAWGGCFCDEHMKLYSARAGKPLTREEFLAGVLCPGEPHPYRKIWLDVSRETMLSAAGAIGQAVRAASKQAKVGLMSSAPHIHAAEGRDWHALLHTLAAGRPPVDRVHLPGYQENSPSNYLHGFNMVSMLTRAMLPSETEVYPELENFPFSLFSKSRRFTRFQLLSALPLDLAGITIDLYDLNGNGIVWEDGYQQMLHRTKPYLNALTRRGVFREERLGVRVLYSPCSSYTLHTREGSSMEELYPQEAFFAGLLPAMGVPYAYTGSPELTGQIVAASGQVLRNWDAGTLARLFANNFVILNGDAART
;
A
#
# COMPACT_ATOMS: atom_id res chain seq x y z
N MET A 1 -11.23 -25.45 -14.04
CA MET A 1 -10.44 -25.97 -12.90
C MET A 1 -10.84 -25.23 -11.63
N LYS A 2 -10.89 -25.88 -10.46
CA LYS A 2 -11.10 -25.17 -9.19
C LYS A 2 -9.84 -24.34 -8.94
N LYS A 3 -10.00 -23.02 -8.77
CA LYS A 3 -8.92 -22.12 -8.42
C LYS A 3 -8.35 -22.53 -7.05
N ASP A 4 -7.03 -22.54 -6.91
CA ASP A 4 -6.39 -22.83 -5.63
C ASP A 4 -6.82 -21.78 -4.58
N PRO A 5 -7.04 -22.18 -3.32
CA PRO A 5 -7.49 -21.26 -2.28
C PRO A 5 -6.42 -20.25 -1.87
N PHE A 6 -5.15 -20.56 -2.10
CA PHE A 6 -4.02 -19.65 -1.88
C PHE A 6 -3.30 -19.39 -3.20
N GLN A 7 -3.28 -18.15 -3.64
CA GLN A 7 -2.75 -17.78 -4.95
C GLN A 7 -1.33 -17.24 -4.85
N TYR A 8 -0.47 -17.67 -5.79
CA TYR A 8 0.81 -17.03 -6.07
C TYR A 8 0.63 -16.05 -7.23
N ILE A 9 0.85 -14.77 -6.98
CA ILE A 9 0.92 -13.72 -8.00
C ILE A 9 2.39 -13.37 -8.19
N PHE A 10 2.99 -13.84 -9.28
CA PHE A 10 4.40 -13.59 -9.58
C PHE A 10 4.55 -12.23 -10.27
N ARG A 11 5.31 -11.32 -9.67
CA ARG A 11 5.65 -10.02 -10.26
C ARG A 11 6.78 -10.24 -11.26
N PHE A 12 6.55 -9.85 -12.52
CA PHE A 12 7.43 -10.15 -13.63
C PHE A 12 7.71 -8.92 -14.47
N CYS A 13 8.99 -8.65 -14.71
CA CYS A 13 9.46 -7.59 -15.59
C CYS A 13 10.11 -8.19 -16.85
N CYS A 14 9.74 -7.64 -18.00
CA CYS A 14 10.56 -7.71 -19.20
C CYS A 14 10.37 -6.43 -20.02
N ASP A 15 11.40 -6.04 -20.75
CA ASP A 15 11.41 -4.82 -21.57
C ASP A 15 11.01 -5.16 -23.01
N PRO A 16 9.86 -4.62 -23.50
CA PRO A 16 9.36 -4.94 -24.82
C PRO A 16 10.36 -4.61 -25.94
N GLY A 17 10.70 -5.62 -26.76
CA GLY A 17 11.64 -5.49 -27.88
C GLY A 17 13.11 -5.53 -27.48
N PHE A 18 13.43 -5.62 -26.20
CA PHE A 18 14.80 -5.76 -25.71
C PHE A 18 15.09 -7.22 -25.28
N ASN A 19 14.36 -7.73 -24.29
CA ASN A 19 14.58 -9.08 -23.75
C ASN A 19 13.33 -9.98 -23.75
N ASP A 20 12.19 -9.50 -24.20
CA ASP A 20 10.91 -10.23 -24.17
C ASP A 20 10.96 -11.56 -24.95
N ALA A 21 11.82 -11.68 -25.96
CA ALA A 21 11.99 -12.91 -26.74
C ALA A 21 12.59 -14.05 -25.91
N GLU A 22 13.43 -13.74 -24.91
CA GLU A 22 14.10 -14.71 -24.04
C GLU A 22 13.32 -14.90 -22.74
N GLU A 23 12.83 -13.80 -22.16
CA GLU A 23 12.19 -13.81 -20.86
C GLU A 23 10.77 -14.41 -20.86
N ILE A 24 10.00 -14.25 -21.94
CA ILE A 24 8.67 -14.87 -22.01
C ILE A 24 8.73 -16.40 -21.98
N PRO A 25 9.58 -17.11 -22.72
CA PRO A 25 9.77 -18.55 -22.56
C PRO A 25 10.24 -18.97 -21.16
N ALA A 26 11.14 -18.19 -20.54
CA ALA A 26 11.60 -18.43 -19.17
C ALA A 26 10.45 -18.29 -18.16
N LEU A 27 9.62 -17.25 -18.29
CA LEU A 27 8.42 -17.06 -17.51
C LEU A 27 7.48 -18.26 -17.59
N LEU A 28 7.17 -18.74 -18.79
CA LEU A 28 6.25 -19.86 -19.00
C LEU A 28 6.75 -21.15 -18.36
N ARG A 29 8.05 -21.38 -18.35
CA ARG A 29 8.67 -22.49 -17.63
C ARG A 29 8.57 -22.29 -16.11
N TYR A 30 8.85 -21.05 -15.62
CA TYR A 30 8.79 -20.73 -14.20
C TYR A 30 7.39 -20.91 -13.63
N VAL A 31 6.37 -20.49 -14.37
CA VAL A 31 4.95 -20.67 -14.03
C VAL A 31 4.61 -22.12 -13.72
N ASP A 32 5.07 -23.05 -14.57
CA ASP A 32 4.85 -24.50 -14.37
C ASP A 32 5.65 -25.03 -13.17
N GLU A 33 6.94 -24.66 -13.04
CA GLU A 33 7.83 -25.19 -12.00
C GLU A 33 7.52 -24.64 -10.59
N ALA A 34 6.91 -23.45 -10.48
CA ALA A 34 6.63 -22.77 -9.23
C ALA A 34 5.14 -22.81 -8.81
N ASP A 35 4.27 -23.43 -9.63
CA ASP A 35 2.80 -23.44 -9.43
C ASP A 35 2.21 -22.01 -9.33
N ILE A 36 2.58 -21.11 -10.22
CA ILE A 36 2.06 -19.74 -10.26
C ILE A 36 0.62 -19.72 -10.74
N ASP A 37 -0.25 -18.92 -10.11
CA ASP A 37 -1.67 -18.77 -10.48
C ASP A 37 -1.95 -17.53 -11.30
N ASP A 38 -1.14 -16.47 -11.08
CA ASP A 38 -1.29 -15.17 -11.74
C ASP A 38 0.09 -14.56 -11.96
N VAL A 39 0.26 -13.85 -13.07
CA VAL A 39 1.49 -13.11 -13.36
C VAL A 39 1.16 -11.62 -13.42
N ALA A 40 1.71 -10.83 -12.49
CA ALA A 40 1.64 -9.38 -12.52
C ALA A 40 2.75 -8.83 -13.41
N VAL A 41 2.39 -8.50 -14.66
CA VAL A 41 3.35 -7.96 -15.62
C VAL A 41 3.55 -6.48 -15.37
N PHE A 42 4.80 -6.10 -15.15
CA PHE A 42 5.17 -4.71 -14.97
C PHE A 42 5.10 -3.89 -16.25
N ALA A 43 4.80 -2.61 -16.11
CA ALA A 43 4.97 -1.60 -17.13
C ALA A 43 5.72 -0.40 -16.54
N ASN A 44 6.75 0.06 -17.28
CA ASN A 44 7.48 1.28 -16.98
C ASN A 44 8.10 1.29 -15.57
N VAL A 45 8.79 0.21 -15.21
CA VAL A 45 9.43 0.04 -13.89
C VAL A 45 10.50 1.11 -13.63
N GLU A 46 10.88 1.27 -12.37
CA GLU A 46 11.73 2.37 -11.91
C GLU A 46 13.07 2.46 -12.67
N GLU A 47 13.73 1.36 -12.88
CA GLU A 47 15.08 1.29 -13.47
C GLU A 47 15.09 1.69 -14.94
N ILE A 48 14.02 1.40 -15.67
CA ILE A 48 13.90 1.66 -17.11
C ILE A 48 12.77 2.63 -17.47
N ASN A 49 12.19 3.32 -16.46
CA ASN A 49 11.04 4.18 -16.70
C ASN A 49 11.36 5.38 -17.62
N THR A 50 10.35 5.83 -18.34
CA THR A 50 10.41 6.99 -19.24
C THR A 50 9.70 8.22 -18.65
N GLY A 51 9.35 8.20 -17.37
CA GLY A 51 8.48 9.18 -16.72
C GLY A 51 7.00 8.83 -16.93
N HIS A 52 6.11 9.82 -16.93
CA HIS A 52 4.72 9.57 -17.30
C HIS A 52 4.65 9.14 -18.76
N MET A 53 4.31 7.87 -18.99
CA MET A 53 4.35 7.20 -20.27
C MET A 53 3.42 7.86 -21.30
N SER A 54 3.86 7.99 -22.54
CA SER A 54 2.96 8.32 -23.64
C SER A 54 2.06 7.13 -23.99
N PHE A 55 0.96 7.40 -24.70
CA PHE A 55 0.08 6.30 -25.14
C PHE A 55 0.72 5.43 -26.25
N ASP A 56 1.64 5.96 -27.01
CA ASP A 56 2.42 5.18 -28.00
C ASP A 56 3.40 4.22 -27.30
N GLU A 57 4.06 4.67 -26.22
CA GLU A 57 4.85 3.78 -25.39
C GLU A 57 3.99 2.71 -24.71
N GLN A 58 2.80 3.08 -24.23
CA GLN A 58 1.86 2.11 -23.68
C GLN A 58 1.40 1.07 -24.71
N ASP A 59 1.26 1.45 -25.99
CA ASP A 59 0.89 0.49 -27.04
C ASP A 59 1.90 -0.64 -27.20
N VAL A 60 3.18 -0.35 -27.01
CA VAL A 60 4.25 -1.36 -27.05
C VAL A 60 4.08 -2.36 -25.90
N TYR A 61 3.86 -1.87 -24.67
CA TYR A 61 3.57 -2.74 -23.51
C TYR A 61 2.28 -3.53 -23.70
N LEU A 62 1.20 -2.92 -24.20
CA LEU A 62 -0.07 -3.59 -24.44
C LEU A 62 0.08 -4.73 -25.47
N ALA A 63 0.89 -4.55 -26.50
CA ALA A 63 1.15 -5.61 -27.47
C ALA A 63 1.86 -6.81 -26.85
N MET A 64 2.89 -6.57 -26.04
CA MET A 64 3.60 -7.60 -25.28
C MET A 64 2.68 -8.31 -24.28
N MET A 65 1.91 -7.55 -23.50
CA MET A 65 0.98 -8.10 -22.50
C MET A 65 -0.11 -8.97 -23.13
N ARG A 66 -0.64 -8.61 -24.32
CA ARG A 66 -1.58 -9.48 -25.06
C ARG A 66 -0.95 -10.82 -25.40
N LYS A 67 0.31 -10.83 -25.85
CA LYS A 67 1.07 -12.07 -26.13
C LYS A 67 1.24 -12.91 -24.86
N ILE A 68 1.69 -12.29 -23.76
CA ILE A 68 1.86 -12.96 -22.47
C ILE A 68 0.53 -13.53 -21.99
N SER A 69 -0.54 -12.73 -21.98
CA SER A 69 -1.87 -13.15 -21.53
C SER A 69 -2.40 -14.37 -22.30
N ALA A 70 -2.23 -14.40 -23.62
CA ALA A 70 -2.64 -15.53 -24.43
C ALA A 70 -1.88 -16.81 -24.07
N LEU A 71 -0.56 -16.73 -23.89
CA LEU A 71 0.29 -17.86 -23.54
C LEU A 71 0.02 -18.40 -22.12
N LEU A 72 -0.24 -17.49 -21.16
CA LEU A 72 -0.63 -17.85 -19.80
C LEU A 72 -2.00 -18.52 -19.75
N ALA A 73 -2.95 -18.06 -20.56
CA ALA A 73 -4.29 -18.65 -20.66
C ALA A 73 -4.26 -20.10 -21.13
N GLU A 74 -3.33 -20.48 -22.03
CA GLU A 74 -3.12 -21.88 -22.46
C GLU A 74 -2.71 -22.79 -21.27
N LYS A 75 -2.09 -22.23 -20.24
CA LYS A 75 -1.70 -22.91 -19.00
C LYS A 75 -2.75 -22.80 -17.88
N GLY A 76 -3.86 -22.08 -18.12
CA GLY A 76 -4.88 -21.81 -17.11
C GLY A 76 -4.44 -20.81 -16.04
N VAL A 77 -3.41 -19.99 -16.31
CA VAL A 77 -2.87 -18.94 -15.44
C VAL A 77 -3.44 -17.60 -15.87
N THR A 78 -3.76 -16.76 -14.91
CA THR A 78 -4.26 -15.40 -15.17
C THR A 78 -3.12 -14.39 -15.27
N MET A 79 -3.42 -13.22 -15.82
CA MET A 79 -2.49 -12.09 -15.85
C MET A 79 -3.10 -10.92 -15.09
N SER A 80 -2.31 -10.27 -14.27
CA SER A 80 -2.55 -8.93 -13.74
C SER A 80 -1.55 -7.94 -14.33
N VAL A 81 -1.79 -6.65 -14.16
CA VAL A 81 -0.89 -5.59 -14.66
C VAL A 81 -0.45 -4.73 -13.50
N ASN A 82 0.84 -4.51 -13.40
CA ASN A 82 1.44 -3.60 -12.45
C ASN A 82 2.03 -2.38 -13.18
N GLN A 83 1.24 -1.32 -13.26
CA GLN A 83 1.76 -0.02 -13.67
C GLN A 83 2.61 0.54 -12.52
N TRP A 84 3.93 0.63 -12.71
CA TRP A 84 4.86 0.99 -11.64
C TRP A 84 4.66 2.39 -11.07
N HIS A 85 4.22 3.34 -11.88
CA HIS A 85 4.02 4.71 -11.45
C HIS A 85 2.57 5.17 -11.58
N SER A 86 2.06 5.82 -10.52
CA SER A 86 0.86 6.64 -10.58
C SER A 86 1.21 8.14 -10.56
N VAL A 87 1.61 8.69 -9.43
CA VAL A 87 2.09 10.09 -9.31
C VAL A 87 3.60 10.23 -9.47
N MET A 88 4.35 9.15 -9.53
CA MET A 88 5.80 8.93 -9.51
C MET A 88 6.36 8.85 -8.09
N HIS A 89 7.20 7.85 -7.83
CA HIS A 89 7.89 7.67 -6.54
C HIS A 89 8.92 8.77 -6.28
N ALA A 90 9.60 9.20 -7.34
CA ALA A 90 10.64 10.23 -7.31
C ALA A 90 10.81 10.86 -8.70
N ASP A 91 11.52 11.99 -8.77
CA ASP A 91 11.83 12.63 -10.05
C ASP A 91 12.83 11.82 -10.91
N LEU A 92 13.69 10.99 -10.29
CA LEU A 92 14.68 10.13 -10.95
C LEU A 92 15.53 10.85 -12.01
N GLY A 93 15.81 12.14 -11.78
CA GLY A 93 16.56 12.98 -12.72
C GLY A 93 15.80 13.36 -14.00
N LYS A 94 14.51 13.10 -14.07
CA LYS A 94 13.63 13.39 -15.21
C LYS A 94 12.72 14.58 -14.96
N THR A 95 12.03 15.01 -16.02
CA THR A 95 11.07 16.11 -16.00
C THR A 95 9.83 15.75 -16.78
N LEU A 96 8.73 16.43 -16.51
CA LEU A 96 7.53 16.35 -17.34
C LEU A 96 7.85 16.69 -18.80
N ARG A 97 7.20 16.02 -19.74
CA ARG A 97 7.33 16.28 -21.18
C ARG A 97 6.55 17.55 -21.55
N PRO A 98 6.97 18.28 -22.61
CA PRO A 98 6.32 19.55 -23.00
C PRO A 98 4.81 19.42 -23.27
N GLU A 99 4.35 18.26 -23.72
CA GLU A 99 2.94 17.99 -23.98
C GLU A 99 2.13 17.61 -22.72
N GLN A 100 2.80 17.33 -21.61
CA GLN A 100 2.18 16.93 -20.34
C GLN A 100 1.90 18.20 -19.50
N ASN A 101 0.70 18.73 -19.63
CA ASN A 101 0.25 19.88 -18.83
C ASN A 101 -0.15 19.45 -17.40
N PHE A 102 0.72 18.65 -16.75
CA PHE A 102 0.48 18.21 -15.37
C PHE A 102 1.03 19.23 -14.40
N ARG A 103 0.35 19.40 -13.28
CA ARG A 103 0.83 20.25 -12.21
C ARG A 103 1.77 19.47 -11.32
N PRO A 104 3.02 19.93 -11.12
CA PRO A 104 3.93 19.29 -10.18
C PRO A 104 3.43 19.34 -8.74
N MET A 105 3.88 18.39 -7.93
CA MET A 105 3.71 18.39 -6.48
C MET A 105 4.65 19.45 -5.87
N VAL A 106 4.19 20.10 -4.80
CA VAL A 106 4.96 21.08 -4.03
C VAL A 106 5.01 20.62 -2.58
N ASP A 107 6.21 20.59 -2.00
CA ASP A 107 6.43 20.10 -0.64
C ASP A 107 6.19 21.16 0.46
N VAL A 108 6.43 20.76 1.71
CA VAL A 108 6.29 21.59 2.90
C VAL A 108 7.23 22.82 2.89
N GLU A 109 8.38 22.72 2.22
CA GLU A 109 9.37 23.80 2.10
C GLU A 109 9.09 24.73 0.90
N GLY A 110 8.21 24.28 -0.03
CA GLY A 110 7.87 24.97 -1.27
C GLY A 110 8.74 24.58 -2.45
N ASN A 111 9.50 23.49 -2.35
CA ASN A 111 10.20 22.93 -3.48
C ASN A 111 9.17 22.27 -4.42
N GLU A 112 9.33 22.53 -5.71
CA GLU A 112 8.49 21.94 -6.75
C GLU A 112 9.19 20.71 -7.34
N ALA A 113 8.44 19.59 -7.44
CA ALA A 113 8.91 18.41 -8.15
C ALA A 113 9.04 18.67 -9.66
N LYS A 114 9.87 17.89 -10.34
CA LYS A 114 10.03 17.97 -11.79
C LYS A 114 9.21 16.93 -12.54
N LEU A 115 8.90 15.82 -11.88
CA LEU A 115 8.18 14.69 -12.46
C LEU A 115 7.00 14.23 -11.59
N CYS A 116 7.14 14.29 -10.25
CA CYS A 116 6.05 13.92 -9.36
C CYS A 116 4.89 14.91 -9.47
N VAL A 117 3.69 14.41 -9.72
CA VAL A 117 2.52 15.24 -10.03
C VAL A 117 1.56 15.34 -8.86
N CYS A 118 0.90 16.48 -8.75
CA CYS A 118 -0.18 16.69 -7.79
C CYS A 118 -1.41 15.87 -8.16
N PRO A 119 -1.93 14.98 -7.28
CA PRO A 119 -3.10 14.14 -7.58
C PRO A 119 -4.40 14.94 -7.81
N LEU A 120 -4.43 16.22 -7.40
CA LEU A 120 -5.55 17.13 -7.69
C LEU A 120 -5.55 17.65 -9.13
N CYS A 121 -4.47 17.48 -9.89
CA CYS A 121 -4.35 17.95 -11.27
C CYS A 121 -5.35 17.24 -12.18
N GLY A 122 -6.36 17.95 -12.70
CA GLY A 122 -7.41 17.37 -13.56
C GLY A 122 -6.87 16.77 -14.86
N GLU A 123 -5.82 17.35 -15.46
CA GLU A 123 -5.21 16.81 -16.69
C GLU A 123 -4.49 15.48 -16.40
N TRP A 124 -3.80 15.38 -15.26
CA TRP A 124 -3.22 14.11 -14.83
C TRP A 124 -4.30 13.08 -14.48
N GLN A 125 -5.38 13.46 -13.80
CA GLN A 125 -6.49 12.53 -13.52
C GLN A 125 -7.11 11.97 -14.79
N LYS A 126 -7.27 12.78 -15.84
CA LYS A 126 -7.73 12.30 -17.16
C LYS A 126 -6.72 11.33 -17.79
N TYR A 127 -5.44 11.64 -17.72
CA TYR A 127 -4.37 10.82 -18.24
C TYR A 127 -4.32 9.46 -17.54
N ILE A 128 -4.27 9.44 -16.20
CA ILE A 128 -4.15 8.18 -15.43
C ILE A 128 -5.40 7.30 -15.60
N ALA A 129 -6.59 7.91 -15.64
CA ALA A 129 -7.85 7.22 -15.93
C ALA A 129 -7.82 6.53 -17.30
N ARG A 130 -7.36 7.24 -18.35
CA ARG A 130 -7.20 6.67 -19.69
C ARG A 130 -6.13 5.57 -19.73
N LEU A 131 -5.01 5.76 -19.04
CA LEU A 131 -3.94 4.77 -18.95
C LEU A 131 -4.45 3.44 -18.38
N TYR A 132 -5.17 3.50 -17.25
CA TYR A 132 -5.75 2.32 -16.62
C TYR A 132 -6.91 1.70 -17.42
N ALA A 133 -7.74 2.52 -18.08
CA ALA A 133 -8.78 2.02 -18.96
C ALA A 133 -8.23 1.16 -20.11
N ARG A 134 -7.12 1.59 -20.73
CA ARG A 134 -6.46 0.82 -21.80
C ARG A 134 -5.88 -0.51 -21.32
N TYR A 135 -5.30 -0.56 -20.10
CA TYR A 135 -4.92 -1.83 -19.50
C TYR A 135 -6.13 -2.71 -19.19
N ALA A 136 -7.24 -2.11 -18.77
CA ALA A 136 -8.47 -2.85 -18.47
C ALA A 136 -9.05 -3.57 -19.69
N GLU A 137 -8.83 -3.08 -20.92
CA GLU A 137 -9.22 -3.73 -22.16
C GLU A 137 -8.54 -5.10 -22.40
N LEU A 138 -7.44 -5.37 -21.69
CA LEU A 138 -6.80 -6.69 -21.68
C LEU A 138 -7.54 -7.71 -20.82
N GLU A 139 -8.60 -7.31 -20.11
CA GLU A 139 -9.34 -8.11 -19.12
C GLU A 139 -8.43 -8.79 -18.09
N PRO A 140 -7.48 -8.07 -17.46
CA PRO A 140 -6.60 -8.64 -16.45
C PRO A 140 -7.39 -9.03 -15.20
N SER A 141 -6.82 -9.92 -14.39
CA SER A 141 -7.41 -10.30 -13.09
C SER A 141 -7.42 -9.11 -12.12
N ILE A 142 -6.29 -8.40 -12.01
CA ILE A 142 -6.11 -7.21 -11.17
C ILE A 142 -5.27 -6.18 -11.94
N LEU A 143 -5.66 -4.91 -11.80
CA LEU A 143 -4.84 -3.75 -12.16
C LEU A 143 -4.31 -3.14 -10.86
N TRP A 144 -3.00 -3.18 -10.67
CA TRP A 144 -2.35 -2.68 -9.47
C TRP A 144 -2.06 -1.19 -9.58
N VAL A 145 -2.48 -0.44 -8.56
CA VAL A 145 -2.07 0.95 -8.31
C VAL A 145 -0.94 0.89 -7.30
N GLU A 146 0.22 1.35 -7.69
CA GLU A 146 1.45 1.27 -6.90
C GLU A 146 1.40 2.11 -5.62
N ASP A 147 2.33 1.88 -4.72
CA ASP A 147 2.35 2.53 -3.41
C ASP A 147 2.82 3.99 -3.47
N ASP A 148 3.25 4.47 -4.64
CA ASP A 148 3.44 5.90 -4.93
C ASP A 148 2.12 6.69 -4.95
N PHE A 149 0.97 6.01 -4.89
CA PHE A 149 -0.35 6.62 -4.78
C PHE A 149 -0.61 7.17 -3.37
N ARG A 150 0.16 8.22 -3.04
CA ARG A 150 0.21 8.90 -1.72
C ARG A 150 0.70 10.32 -1.86
N LEU A 151 0.74 11.10 -0.75
CA LEU A 151 1.22 12.48 -0.72
C LEU A 151 2.59 12.64 -0.05
N HIS A 152 3.16 11.58 0.53
CA HIS A 152 4.44 11.61 1.24
C HIS A 152 5.55 10.86 0.50
N ASN A 153 6.81 11.10 0.88
CA ASN A 153 7.99 10.38 0.38
C ASN A 153 8.14 10.37 -1.14
N HIS A 154 8.05 11.52 -1.77
CA HIS A 154 8.33 11.71 -3.19
C HIS A 154 9.64 12.50 -3.34
N GLU A 155 10.74 11.80 -3.57
CA GLU A 155 12.03 12.44 -3.75
C GLU A 155 12.09 13.28 -5.05
N PRO A 156 12.73 14.46 -5.02
CA PRO A 156 13.57 15.03 -3.96
C PRO A 156 12.81 15.93 -2.96
N LEU A 157 11.48 15.82 -2.87
CA LEU A 157 10.65 16.66 -2.02
C LEU A 157 10.85 16.35 -0.53
N ALA A 158 10.82 17.36 0.30
CA ALA A 158 10.76 17.20 1.75
C ALA A 158 9.35 16.79 2.16
N TRP A 159 9.18 15.61 2.64
CA TRP A 159 7.90 14.95 2.99
C TRP A 159 6.88 14.80 1.84
N GLY A 160 7.04 15.42 0.71
CA GLY A 160 6.06 15.41 -0.39
C GLY A 160 5.04 16.55 -0.23
N GLY A 161 3.75 16.31 -0.50
CA GLY A 161 2.83 17.44 -0.58
C GLY A 161 1.38 17.13 -0.24
N CYS A 162 0.40 17.99 -0.72
CA CYS A 162 0.80 19.00 -1.73
C CYS A 162 0.46 20.41 -1.25
N PHE A 163 1.36 21.34 -1.50
CA PHE A 163 1.20 22.77 -1.22
C PHE A 163 1.23 23.61 -2.50
N CYS A 164 0.88 23.04 -3.66
CA CYS A 164 0.77 23.79 -4.91
C CYS A 164 -0.38 24.82 -4.83
N ASP A 165 -0.40 25.78 -5.75
CA ASP A 165 -1.37 26.88 -5.78
C ASP A 165 -2.83 26.42 -5.66
N GLU A 166 -3.21 25.29 -6.27
CA GLU A 166 -4.59 24.78 -6.17
C GLU A 166 -4.90 24.26 -4.77
N HIS A 167 -3.97 23.56 -4.15
CA HIS A 167 -4.14 23.13 -2.76
C HIS A 167 -4.18 24.33 -1.82
N MET A 168 -3.29 25.33 -2.00
CA MET A 168 -3.30 26.55 -1.19
C MET A 168 -4.61 27.34 -1.34
N LYS A 169 -5.22 27.37 -2.54
CA LYS A 169 -6.56 27.94 -2.74
C LYS A 169 -7.64 27.18 -1.96
N LEU A 170 -7.60 25.85 -1.98
CA LEU A 170 -8.54 25.01 -1.22
C LEU A 170 -8.39 25.20 0.29
N TYR A 171 -7.15 25.21 0.80
CA TYR A 171 -6.89 25.45 2.23
C TYR A 171 -7.39 26.83 2.65
N SER A 172 -7.09 27.87 1.87
CA SER A 172 -7.56 29.23 2.12
C SER A 172 -9.08 29.35 2.10
N ALA A 173 -9.73 28.71 1.11
CA ALA A 173 -11.19 28.71 1.02
C ALA A 173 -11.85 28.03 2.24
N ARG A 174 -11.30 26.90 2.68
CA ARG A 174 -11.81 26.20 3.87
C ARG A 174 -11.52 26.92 5.19
N ALA A 175 -10.40 27.65 5.24
CA ALA A 175 -10.06 28.50 6.38
C ALA A 175 -10.87 29.81 6.43
N GLY A 176 -11.55 30.18 5.33
CA GLY A 176 -12.32 31.42 5.21
C GLY A 176 -11.47 32.69 5.07
N LYS A 177 -10.17 32.56 4.80
CA LYS A 177 -9.23 33.69 4.58
C LYS A 177 -8.04 33.25 3.71
N PRO A 178 -7.39 34.20 3.01
CA PRO A 178 -6.12 33.90 2.37
C PRO A 178 -5.08 33.42 3.37
N LEU A 179 -4.29 32.41 2.97
CA LEU A 179 -3.21 31.84 3.78
C LEU A 179 -1.94 31.69 2.93
N THR A 180 -0.80 32.00 3.52
CA THR A 180 0.49 31.54 2.98
C THR A 180 0.72 30.07 3.38
N ARG A 181 1.65 29.40 2.69
CA ARG A 181 2.03 28.02 3.04
C ARG A 181 2.55 27.96 4.47
N GLU A 182 3.42 28.88 4.86
CA GLU A 182 4.04 28.95 6.17
C GLU A 182 2.98 29.13 7.28
N GLU A 183 2.03 30.03 7.08
CA GLU A 183 0.92 30.27 8.02
C GLU A 183 0.05 29.02 8.17
N PHE A 184 -0.26 28.36 7.06
CA PHE A 184 -1.06 27.15 7.07
C PHE A 184 -0.33 26.00 7.76
N LEU A 185 0.94 25.74 7.39
CA LEU A 185 1.76 24.69 7.96
C LEU A 185 1.99 24.90 9.46
N ALA A 186 2.25 26.14 9.91
CA ALA A 186 2.36 26.46 11.34
C ALA A 186 1.09 26.11 12.12
N GLY A 187 -0.09 26.24 11.50
CA GLY A 187 -1.35 25.76 12.09
C GLY A 187 -1.49 24.23 12.05
N VAL A 188 -1.15 23.60 10.93
CA VAL A 188 -1.19 22.13 10.81
C VAL A 188 -0.34 21.46 11.89
N LEU A 189 0.86 21.98 12.14
CA LEU A 189 1.84 21.44 13.09
C LEU A 189 1.81 22.13 14.46
N CYS A 190 0.83 22.99 14.74
CA CYS A 190 0.76 23.75 16.00
C CYS A 190 1.01 22.84 17.22
N PRO A 191 1.98 23.15 18.10
CA PRO A 191 2.25 22.37 19.29
C PRO A 191 1.04 22.31 20.25
N GLY A 192 0.85 21.16 20.87
CA GLY A 192 -0.30 20.93 21.78
C GLY A 192 -1.57 20.55 21.02
N GLU A 193 -2.70 21.14 21.43
CA GLU A 193 -4.00 20.85 20.82
C GLU A 193 -4.02 21.14 19.32
N PRO A 194 -4.65 20.27 18.51
CA PRO A 194 -4.73 20.46 17.07
C PRO A 194 -5.44 21.76 16.70
N HIS A 195 -4.75 22.62 15.96
CA HIS A 195 -5.39 23.77 15.34
C HIS A 195 -6.36 23.32 14.23
N PRO A 196 -7.47 24.05 13.95
CA PRO A 196 -8.42 23.70 12.88
C PRO A 196 -7.80 23.48 11.49
N TYR A 197 -6.62 24.06 11.20
CA TYR A 197 -5.94 23.84 9.93
C TYR A 197 -5.45 22.41 9.74
N ARG A 198 -5.14 21.68 10.81
CA ARG A 198 -4.81 20.26 10.72
C ARG A 198 -5.98 19.46 10.14
N LYS A 199 -7.20 19.73 10.62
CA LYS A 199 -8.39 19.09 10.05
C LYS A 199 -8.57 19.43 8.57
N ILE A 200 -8.33 20.68 8.17
CA ILE A 200 -8.39 21.12 6.78
C ILE A 200 -7.37 20.36 5.94
N TRP A 201 -6.12 20.26 6.41
CA TRP A 201 -5.06 19.49 5.75
C TRP A 201 -5.46 18.03 5.51
N LEU A 202 -5.87 17.33 6.57
CA LEU A 202 -6.21 15.90 6.51
C LEU A 202 -7.43 15.65 5.63
N ASP A 203 -8.45 16.50 5.71
CA ASP A 203 -9.67 16.37 4.90
C ASP A 203 -9.38 16.61 3.41
N VAL A 204 -8.66 17.68 3.06
CA VAL A 204 -8.32 18.01 1.67
C VAL A 204 -7.40 16.94 1.07
N SER A 205 -6.41 16.47 1.83
CA SER A 205 -5.52 15.40 1.40
C SER A 205 -6.29 14.11 1.10
N ARG A 206 -7.18 13.70 2.01
CA ARG A 206 -8.07 12.55 1.81
C ARG A 206 -8.94 12.72 0.55
N GLU A 207 -9.61 13.85 0.41
CA GLU A 207 -10.50 14.12 -0.72
C GLU A 207 -9.76 14.15 -2.07
N THR A 208 -8.55 14.68 -2.08
CA THR A 208 -7.66 14.68 -3.25
C THR A 208 -7.38 13.25 -3.71
N MET A 209 -6.97 12.39 -2.77
CA MET A 209 -6.67 10.99 -3.09
C MET A 209 -7.92 10.21 -3.50
N LEU A 210 -9.08 10.46 -2.88
CA LEU A 210 -10.36 9.85 -3.27
C LEU A 210 -10.80 10.30 -4.67
N SER A 211 -10.60 11.56 -5.04
CA SER A 211 -10.90 12.06 -6.39
C SER A 211 -10.06 11.32 -7.45
N ALA A 212 -8.77 11.21 -7.22
CA ALA A 212 -7.86 10.49 -8.13
C ALA A 212 -8.21 8.99 -8.20
N ALA A 213 -8.50 8.36 -7.08
CA ALA A 213 -8.96 6.97 -7.01
C ALA A 213 -10.26 6.75 -7.79
N GLY A 214 -11.20 7.69 -7.67
CA GLY A 214 -12.46 7.67 -8.41
C GLY A 214 -12.26 7.73 -9.92
N ALA A 215 -11.31 8.55 -10.38
CA ALA A 215 -10.99 8.63 -11.82
C ALA A 215 -10.47 7.29 -12.36
N ILE A 216 -9.56 6.61 -11.61
CA ILE A 216 -9.03 5.30 -11.98
C ILE A 216 -10.14 4.23 -11.92
N GLY A 217 -10.80 4.07 -10.78
CA GLY A 217 -11.78 3.00 -10.56
C GLY A 217 -12.95 3.05 -11.56
N GLN A 218 -13.51 4.24 -11.82
CA GLN A 218 -14.59 4.42 -12.78
C GLN A 218 -14.15 4.12 -14.21
N ALA A 219 -12.95 4.54 -14.61
CA ALA A 219 -12.41 4.28 -15.94
C ALA A 219 -12.21 2.77 -16.18
N VAL A 220 -11.62 2.06 -15.21
CA VAL A 220 -11.46 0.61 -15.27
C VAL A 220 -12.83 -0.10 -15.31
N ARG A 221 -13.79 0.36 -14.49
CA ARG A 221 -15.13 -0.22 -14.46
C ARG A 221 -15.87 -0.07 -15.78
N ALA A 222 -15.67 1.05 -16.49
CA ALA A 222 -16.26 1.30 -17.78
C ALA A 222 -15.62 0.46 -18.91
N ALA A 223 -14.30 0.23 -18.84
CA ALA A 223 -13.54 -0.46 -19.88
C ALA A 223 -13.57 -2.00 -19.75
N SER A 224 -13.69 -2.55 -18.54
CA SER A 224 -13.67 -3.99 -18.29
C SER A 224 -14.86 -4.44 -17.44
N LYS A 225 -15.34 -5.68 -17.71
CA LYS A 225 -16.37 -6.32 -16.89
C LYS A 225 -15.80 -7.08 -15.69
N GLN A 226 -14.54 -7.46 -15.74
CA GLN A 226 -13.93 -8.40 -14.79
C GLN A 226 -12.75 -7.82 -13.99
N ALA A 227 -11.92 -6.96 -14.61
CA ALA A 227 -10.71 -6.44 -14.00
C ALA A 227 -10.99 -5.75 -12.65
N LYS A 228 -10.33 -6.18 -11.59
CA LYS A 228 -10.33 -5.51 -10.28
C LYS A 228 -9.24 -4.44 -10.27
N VAL A 229 -9.39 -3.44 -9.41
CA VAL A 229 -8.31 -2.50 -9.10
C VAL A 229 -7.79 -2.83 -7.70
N GLY A 230 -6.50 -3.12 -7.58
CA GLY A 230 -5.82 -3.37 -6.32
C GLY A 230 -4.92 -2.19 -5.94
N LEU A 231 -4.90 -1.83 -4.67
CA LEU A 231 -3.97 -0.85 -4.13
C LEU A 231 -2.74 -1.57 -3.57
N MET A 232 -1.56 -1.09 -3.87
CA MET A 232 -0.34 -1.43 -3.15
C MET A 232 -0.16 -0.42 -2.03
N SER A 233 -0.10 -0.89 -0.78
CA SER A 233 -0.09 -0.02 0.39
C SER A 233 1.23 -0.10 1.15
N SER A 234 1.67 1.04 1.69
CA SER A 234 2.84 1.18 2.55
C SER A 234 2.44 1.34 4.02
N ALA A 235 3.33 1.87 4.86
CA ALA A 235 3.16 1.91 6.30
C ALA A 235 1.96 2.77 6.76
N PRO A 236 1.01 2.24 7.56
CA PRO A 236 -0.26 2.91 7.86
C PRO A 236 -0.12 4.18 8.70
N HIS A 237 0.91 4.29 9.56
CA HIS A 237 1.14 5.48 10.38
C HIS A 237 1.53 6.70 9.54
N ILE A 238 2.23 6.51 8.43
CA ILE A 238 2.58 7.59 7.49
C ILE A 238 1.32 8.07 6.75
N HIS A 239 0.49 7.13 6.29
CA HIS A 239 -0.78 7.45 5.65
C HIS A 239 -1.78 8.17 6.56
N ALA A 240 -1.70 7.94 7.88
CA ALA A 240 -2.52 8.67 8.84
C ALA A 240 -2.24 10.19 8.79
N ALA A 241 -0.98 10.61 8.57
CA ALA A 241 -0.60 12.03 8.47
C ALA A 241 -1.11 12.73 7.20
N GLU A 242 -1.60 11.98 6.22
CA GLU A 242 -2.32 12.50 5.03
C GLU A 242 -3.84 12.22 5.10
N GLY A 243 -4.35 11.84 6.25
CA GLY A 243 -5.77 11.64 6.49
C GLY A 243 -6.41 10.49 5.71
N ARG A 244 -5.64 9.46 5.33
CA ARG A 244 -6.12 8.33 4.53
C ARG A 244 -7.32 7.64 5.20
N ASP A 245 -8.43 7.58 4.47
CA ASP A 245 -9.57 6.74 4.79
C ASP A 245 -9.46 5.44 3.98
N TRP A 246 -9.00 4.38 4.63
CA TRP A 246 -8.76 3.09 4.01
C TRP A 246 -10.01 2.48 3.38
N HIS A 247 -11.16 2.57 4.08
CA HIS A 247 -12.43 2.05 3.59
C HIS A 247 -12.90 2.81 2.35
N ALA A 248 -12.96 4.14 2.43
CA ALA A 248 -13.40 4.97 1.31
C ALA A 248 -12.46 4.83 0.11
N LEU A 249 -11.14 4.79 0.32
CA LEU A 249 -10.15 4.69 -0.76
C LEU A 249 -10.29 3.36 -1.52
N LEU A 250 -10.32 2.24 -0.80
CA LEU A 250 -10.41 0.92 -1.42
C LEU A 250 -11.75 0.70 -2.13
N HIS A 251 -12.86 1.12 -1.53
CA HIS A 251 -14.17 1.04 -2.20
C HIS A 251 -14.27 1.94 -3.43
N THR A 252 -13.61 3.12 -3.39
CA THR A 252 -13.56 4.04 -4.53
C THR A 252 -12.77 3.44 -5.69
N LEU A 253 -11.59 2.88 -5.43
CA LEU A 253 -10.80 2.15 -6.43
C LEU A 253 -11.55 0.93 -6.97
N ALA A 254 -12.19 0.18 -6.10
CA ALA A 254 -12.92 -1.03 -6.47
C ALA A 254 -14.15 -0.76 -7.36
N ALA A 255 -14.72 0.45 -7.32
CA ALA A 255 -15.87 0.88 -8.12
C ALA A 255 -17.02 -0.14 -8.14
N GLY A 256 -17.38 -0.67 -6.96
CA GLY A 256 -18.45 -1.66 -6.77
C GLY A 256 -18.04 -3.12 -6.99
N ARG A 257 -16.74 -3.43 -7.08
CA ARG A 257 -16.19 -4.79 -7.02
C ARG A 257 -15.62 -5.05 -5.63
N PRO A 258 -15.21 -6.30 -5.30
CA PRO A 258 -14.47 -6.56 -4.06
C PRO A 258 -13.19 -5.73 -4.01
N PRO A 259 -12.90 -5.06 -2.90
CA PRO A 259 -11.63 -4.36 -2.69
C PRO A 259 -10.44 -5.32 -2.73
N VAL A 260 -9.30 -4.85 -3.21
CA VAL A 260 -8.05 -5.61 -3.26
C VAL A 260 -6.92 -4.75 -2.71
N ASP A 261 -6.10 -5.33 -1.83
CA ASP A 261 -4.95 -4.62 -1.26
C ASP A 261 -3.69 -5.51 -1.20
N ARG A 262 -2.56 -4.94 -1.58
CA ARG A 262 -1.23 -5.49 -1.36
C ARG A 262 -0.66 -4.85 -0.09
N VAL A 263 -0.88 -5.52 1.02
CA VAL A 263 -0.34 -5.09 2.32
C VAL A 263 1.18 -5.17 2.30
N HIS A 264 1.85 -4.08 2.74
CA HIS A 264 3.30 -4.07 2.90
C HIS A 264 3.77 -5.19 3.85
N LEU A 265 4.74 -5.98 3.39
CA LEU A 265 5.37 -7.04 4.16
C LEU A 265 6.83 -6.66 4.42
N PRO A 266 7.24 -6.37 5.65
CA PRO A 266 8.60 -5.96 5.95
C PRO A 266 9.62 -7.08 5.66
N GLY A 267 10.90 -6.72 5.58
CA GLY A 267 11.97 -7.68 5.42
C GLY A 267 12.29 -8.01 3.97
N TYR A 268 12.64 -7.00 3.18
CA TYR A 268 13.16 -7.15 1.82
C TYR A 268 14.50 -7.88 1.76
N GLN A 269 15.27 -7.83 2.85
CA GLN A 269 16.56 -8.51 3.01
C GLN A 269 16.50 -9.55 4.14
N GLU A 270 17.50 -10.44 4.16
CA GLU A 270 17.65 -11.41 5.26
C GLU A 270 17.71 -10.67 6.60
N ASN A 271 16.86 -11.08 7.51
CA ASN A 271 16.75 -10.48 8.82
C ASN A 271 16.52 -11.57 9.88
N SER A 272 16.68 -11.24 11.18
CA SER A 272 16.26 -12.18 12.21
C SER A 272 14.74 -12.35 12.19
N PRO A 273 14.22 -13.56 12.41
CA PRO A 273 12.77 -13.79 12.49
C PRO A 273 12.06 -12.89 13.50
N SER A 274 12.72 -12.55 14.63
CA SER A 274 12.16 -11.66 15.64
C SER A 274 12.02 -10.22 15.14
N ASN A 275 13.02 -9.68 14.44
CA ASN A 275 12.94 -8.33 13.86
C ASN A 275 11.88 -8.26 12.77
N TYR A 276 11.83 -9.27 11.91
CA TYR A 276 10.79 -9.37 10.90
C TYR A 276 9.38 -9.39 11.52
N LEU A 277 9.14 -10.27 12.51
CA LEU A 277 7.85 -10.36 13.17
C LEU A 277 7.47 -9.08 13.93
N HIS A 278 8.45 -8.35 14.49
CA HIS A 278 8.19 -7.04 15.07
C HIS A 278 7.60 -6.06 14.05
N GLY A 279 8.28 -5.86 12.91
CA GLY A 279 7.78 -5.03 11.82
C GLY A 279 6.44 -5.54 11.24
N PHE A 280 6.31 -6.85 11.02
CA PHE A 280 5.08 -7.47 10.56
C PHE A 280 3.88 -7.17 11.47
N ASN A 281 4.05 -7.28 12.78
CA ASN A 281 2.99 -6.99 13.74
C ASN A 281 2.61 -5.50 13.77
N MET A 282 3.60 -4.61 13.66
CA MET A 282 3.35 -3.16 13.72
C MET A 282 2.81 -2.57 12.41
N VAL A 283 3.17 -3.14 11.26
CA VAL A 283 2.81 -2.61 9.95
C VAL A 283 1.74 -3.46 9.28
N SER A 284 2.08 -4.70 8.90
CA SER A 284 1.19 -5.55 8.09
C SER A 284 -0.12 -5.88 8.83
N MET A 285 -0.02 -6.24 10.10
CA MET A 285 -1.18 -6.58 10.93
C MET A 285 -2.05 -5.35 11.24
N LEU A 286 -1.46 -4.17 11.42
CA LEU A 286 -2.20 -2.92 11.60
C LEU A 286 -2.89 -2.51 10.30
N THR A 287 -2.21 -2.59 9.17
CA THR A 287 -2.84 -2.33 7.86
C THR A 287 -4.04 -3.25 7.68
N ARG A 288 -3.89 -4.57 7.90
CA ARG A 288 -5.00 -5.53 7.79
C ARG A 288 -6.19 -5.16 8.68
N ALA A 289 -5.94 -4.64 9.88
CA ALA A 289 -7.00 -4.21 10.80
C ALA A 289 -7.74 -2.94 10.33
N MET A 290 -7.09 -2.10 9.52
CA MET A 290 -7.67 -0.88 8.94
C MET A 290 -8.43 -1.13 7.63
N LEU A 291 -8.22 -2.28 6.96
CA LEU A 291 -8.89 -2.60 5.71
C LEU A 291 -10.35 -3.03 5.93
N PRO A 292 -11.25 -2.82 4.95
CA PRO A 292 -12.56 -3.48 4.93
C PRO A 292 -12.43 -5.00 5.11
N SER A 293 -13.35 -5.60 5.84
CA SER A 293 -13.28 -7.05 6.16
C SER A 293 -13.31 -7.95 4.93
N GLU A 294 -14.00 -7.52 3.87
CA GLU A 294 -14.15 -8.22 2.59
C GLU A 294 -12.98 -8.02 1.62
N THR A 295 -11.95 -7.26 2.00
CA THR A 295 -10.80 -7.00 1.13
C THR A 295 -10.04 -8.29 0.84
N GLU A 296 -9.80 -8.57 -0.45
CA GLU A 296 -8.87 -9.61 -0.87
C GLU A 296 -7.44 -9.12 -0.63
N VAL A 297 -6.70 -9.83 0.23
CA VAL A 297 -5.38 -9.41 0.68
C VAL A 297 -4.30 -10.28 0.04
N TYR A 298 -3.33 -9.61 -0.59
CA TYR A 298 -2.15 -10.20 -1.23
C TYR A 298 -0.89 -9.49 -0.73
N PRO A 299 -0.29 -9.88 0.40
CA PRO A 299 0.89 -9.20 0.92
C PRO A 299 2.05 -9.20 -0.04
N GLU A 300 2.93 -8.22 0.13
CA GLU A 300 4.15 -8.04 -0.64
C GLU A 300 5.28 -8.93 -0.13
N LEU A 301 5.66 -9.95 -0.89
CA LEU A 301 6.92 -10.63 -0.67
C LEU A 301 7.92 -10.15 -1.72
N GLU A 302 8.94 -9.42 -1.28
CA GLU A 302 9.95 -8.83 -2.15
C GLU A 302 11.36 -9.10 -1.64
N ASN A 303 12.31 -9.32 -2.54
CA ASN A 303 13.69 -9.67 -2.25
C ASN A 303 14.68 -8.56 -2.63
N PHE A 304 14.27 -7.28 -2.55
CA PHE A 304 15.16 -6.16 -2.83
C PHE A 304 16.46 -6.21 -2.00
N PRO A 305 17.65 -5.94 -2.57
CA PRO A 305 17.94 -5.50 -3.94
C PRO A 305 18.15 -6.64 -4.95
N PHE A 306 17.46 -7.75 -4.83
CA PHE A 306 17.38 -8.86 -5.78
C PHE A 306 18.70 -9.59 -6.08
N SER A 307 19.71 -9.45 -5.23
CA SER A 307 20.97 -10.19 -5.38
C SER A 307 20.85 -11.60 -4.79
N LEU A 308 21.71 -12.52 -5.23
CA LEU A 308 21.80 -13.89 -4.68
C LEU A 308 21.97 -13.95 -3.16
N PHE A 309 22.44 -12.86 -2.57
CA PHE A 309 22.72 -12.75 -1.12
C PHE A 309 21.70 -11.92 -0.35
N SER A 310 20.66 -11.39 -1.01
CA SER A 310 19.65 -10.54 -0.36
C SER A 310 18.86 -11.32 0.66
N LYS A 311 18.38 -12.51 0.30
CA LYS A 311 17.50 -13.32 1.14
C LYS A 311 17.58 -14.80 0.82
N SER A 312 17.64 -15.64 1.86
CA SER A 312 17.64 -17.09 1.69
C SER A 312 16.23 -17.62 1.36
N ARG A 313 16.16 -18.73 0.61
CA ARG A 313 14.91 -19.50 0.41
C ARG A 313 14.24 -19.88 1.73
N ARG A 314 15.02 -20.10 2.79
CA ARG A 314 14.49 -20.45 4.12
C ARG A 314 13.74 -19.29 4.73
N PHE A 315 14.30 -18.08 4.66
CA PHE A 315 13.64 -16.89 5.18
C PHE A 315 12.45 -16.47 4.30
N THR A 316 12.57 -16.53 2.98
CA THR A 316 11.44 -16.31 2.06
C THR A 316 10.27 -17.26 2.36
N ARG A 317 10.55 -18.57 2.59
CA ARG A 317 9.51 -19.51 3.02
C ARG A 317 8.92 -19.15 4.38
N PHE A 318 9.73 -18.68 5.32
CA PHE A 318 9.25 -18.22 6.61
C PHE A 318 8.28 -17.04 6.47
N GLN A 319 8.56 -16.09 5.57
CA GLN A 319 7.64 -14.98 5.27
C GLN A 319 6.31 -15.48 4.71
N LEU A 320 6.32 -16.41 3.75
CA LEU A 320 5.10 -17.04 3.22
C LEU A 320 4.21 -17.62 4.33
N LEU A 321 4.81 -18.29 5.30
CA LEU A 321 4.06 -18.95 6.38
C LEU A 321 3.59 -17.94 7.45
N SER A 322 4.43 -16.98 7.80
CA SER A 322 4.12 -15.97 8.82
C SER A 322 3.11 -14.92 8.34
N ALA A 323 2.87 -14.81 7.04
CA ALA A 323 1.85 -13.91 6.49
C ALA A 323 0.41 -14.47 6.62
N LEU A 324 0.23 -15.78 6.80
CA LEU A 324 -1.10 -16.42 6.88
C LEU A 324 -2.07 -15.78 7.89
N PRO A 325 -1.63 -15.24 9.05
CA PRO A 325 -2.52 -14.53 9.96
C PRO A 325 -3.24 -13.30 9.38
N LEU A 326 -2.84 -12.80 8.22
CA LEU A 326 -3.55 -11.69 7.55
C LEU A 326 -4.89 -12.12 6.90
N ASP A 327 -5.26 -13.40 6.95
CA ASP A 327 -6.41 -13.97 6.22
C ASP A 327 -6.35 -13.69 4.72
N LEU A 328 -5.41 -14.33 4.06
CA LEU A 328 -4.97 -14.05 2.70
C LEU A 328 -5.82 -14.71 1.63
N ALA A 329 -6.00 -14.03 0.49
CA ALA A 329 -6.37 -14.63 -0.79
C ALA A 329 -5.16 -15.25 -1.52
N GLY A 330 -3.96 -14.73 -1.24
CA GLY A 330 -2.71 -15.17 -1.85
C GLY A 330 -1.56 -14.26 -1.45
N ILE A 331 -0.52 -14.19 -2.24
CA ILE A 331 0.65 -13.35 -2.02
C ILE A 331 1.23 -12.86 -3.34
N THR A 332 1.67 -11.59 -3.41
CA THR A 332 2.51 -11.11 -4.51
C THR A 332 3.96 -11.47 -4.24
N ILE A 333 4.68 -11.90 -5.26
CA ILE A 333 6.03 -12.46 -5.15
C ILE A 333 6.94 -11.74 -6.13
N ASP A 334 7.87 -10.94 -5.61
CA ASP A 334 8.90 -10.21 -6.36
C ASP A 334 10.27 -10.71 -5.91
N LEU A 335 10.85 -11.59 -6.71
CA LEU A 335 12.07 -12.34 -6.35
C LEU A 335 13.27 -11.93 -7.16
N TYR A 336 13.07 -11.34 -8.33
CA TYR A 336 14.10 -11.05 -9.31
C TYR A 336 14.07 -9.56 -9.66
N ASP A 337 15.22 -9.03 -10.12
CA ASP A 337 15.34 -7.61 -10.36
C ASP A 337 14.46 -7.10 -11.50
N LEU A 338 14.24 -5.80 -11.49
CA LEU A 338 13.40 -5.09 -12.45
C LEU A 338 14.21 -4.49 -13.62
N ASN A 339 15.54 -4.76 -13.68
CA ASN A 339 16.43 -4.32 -14.76
C ASN A 339 16.36 -5.21 -16.02
N GLY A 340 15.55 -6.27 -15.96
CA GLY A 340 15.42 -7.22 -17.07
C GLY A 340 16.53 -8.27 -17.12
N ASN A 341 17.22 -8.57 -16.00
CA ASN A 341 18.16 -9.69 -15.90
C ASN A 341 17.46 -11.05 -15.86
N GLY A 342 16.13 -11.05 -15.75
CA GLY A 342 15.31 -12.23 -15.84
C GLY A 342 15.35 -13.13 -14.59
N ILE A 343 14.93 -14.38 -14.81
CA ILE A 343 14.78 -15.38 -13.74
C ILE A 343 16.12 -16.03 -13.42
N VAL A 344 16.59 -15.91 -12.18
CA VAL A 344 17.81 -16.56 -11.67
C VAL A 344 17.49 -17.96 -11.17
N TRP A 345 17.70 -18.96 -12.01
CA TRP A 345 17.33 -20.36 -11.74
C TRP A 345 18.11 -21.00 -10.59
N GLU A 346 19.35 -20.58 -10.38
CA GLU A 346 20.26 -21.04 -9.33
C GLU A 346 19.73 -20.76 -7.92
N ASP A 347 18.90 -19.73 -7.76
CA ASP A 347 18.25 -19.40 -6.50
C ASP A 347 17.31 -20.49 -6.01
N GLY A 348 16.76 -21.28 -6.93
CA GLY A 348 15.90 -22.42 -6.62
C GLY A 348 14.59 -22.03 -5.91
N TYR A 349 14.10 -20.82 -6.10
CA TYR A 349 12.82 -20.35 -5.55
C TYR A 349 11.64 -21.13 -6.11
N GLN A 350 11.67 -21.50 -7.41
CA GLN A 350 10.60 -22.25 -8.03
C GLN A 350 10.32 -23.58 -7.31
N GLN A 351 11.37 -24.34 -6.93
CA GLN A 351 11.18 -25.59 -6.20
C GLN A 351 10.70 -25.34 -4.75
N MET A 352 11.13 -24.26 -4.13
CA MET A 352 10.69 -23.90 -2.77
C MET A 352 9.20 -23.51 -2.79
N LEU A 353 8.75 -22.73 -3.77
CA LEU A 353 7.35 -22.33 -3.96
C LEU A 353 6.47 -23.57 -4.22
N HIS A 354 6.84 -24.41 -5.18
CA HIS A 354 6.15 -25.65 -5.49
C HIS A 354 5.94 -26.55 -4.25
N ARG A 355 7.01 -26.77 -3.47
CA ARG A 355 6.93 -27.60 -2.25
C ARG A 355 6.12 -26.95 -1.14
N THR A 356 5.99 -25.63 -1.11
CA THR A 356 5.30 -24.91 -0.03
C THR A 356 3.80 -24.76 -0.30
N LYS A 357 3.41 -24.61 -1.56
CA LYS A 357 2.01 -24.34 -1.97
C LYS A 357 0.98 -25.33 -1.45
N PRO A 358 1.19 -26.67 -1.49
CA PRO A 358 0.21 -27.62 -0.95
C PRO A 358 -0.09 -27.40 0.53
N TYR A 359 0.90 -27.00 1.32
CA TYR A 359 0.73 -26.71 2.74
C TYR A 359 -0.07 -25.41 2.94
N LEU A 360 0.25 -24.33 2.20
CA LEU A 360 -0.51 -23.08 2.22
C LEU A 360 -1.97 -23.30 1.84
N ASN A 361 -2.21 -24.05 0.77
CA ASN A 361 -3.55 -24.43 0.33
C ASN A 361 -4.34 -25.20 1.42
N ALA A 362 -3.68 -26.12 2.11
CA ALA A 362 -4.30 -26.89 3.18
C ALA A 362 -4.71 -26.02 4.38
N LEU A 363 -3.89 -25.06 4.77
CA LEU A 363 -4.17 -24.13 5.87
C LEU A 363 -5.29 -23.13 5.50
N THR A 364 -5.22 -22.57 4.30
CA THR A 364 -6.24 -21.63 3.81
C THR A 364 -7.63 -22.29 3.71
N ARG A 365 -7.69 -23.55 3.24
CA ARG A 365 -8.96 -24.31 3.21
C ARG A 365 -9.57 -24.54 4.60
N ARG A 366 -8.75 -24.64 5.64
CA ARG A 366 -9.24 -24.78 7.03
C ARG A 366 -9.84 -23.51 7.59
N GLY A 367 -9.51 -22.34 7.04
CA GLY A 367 -10.04 -21.07 7.46
C GLY A 367 -9.66 -20.63 8.87
N VAL A 368 -8.64 -21.24 9.49
CA VAL A 368 -8.22 -20.98 10.89
C VAL A 368 -7.86 -19.52 11.17
N PHE A 369 -7.55 -18.75 10.14
CA PHE A 369 -7.19 -17.34 10.28
C PHE A 369 -8.38 -16.38 10.16
N ARG A 370 -9.58 -16.89 9.85
CA ARG A 370 -10.85 -16.15 9.78
C ARG A 370 -11.56 -16.07 11.13
N GLU A 371 -11.14 -16.89 12.07
CA GLU A 371 -11.74 -16.90 13.41
C GLU A 371 -11.30 -15.68 14.22
N GLU A 372 -12.09 -15.33 15.22
CA GLU A 372 -11.80 -14.25 16.14
C GLU A 372 -10.47 -14.50 16.86
N ARG A 373 -9.56 -13.53 16.82
CA ARG A 373 -8.29 -13.62 17.50
C ARG A 373 -8.47 -13.41 18.98
N LEU A 374 -7.86 -14.30 19.76
CA LEU A 374 -7.78 -14.20 21.20
C LEU A 374 -6.57 -13.35 21.61
N GLY A 375 -6.60 -12.85 22.83
CA GLY A 375 -5.49 -12.14 23.45
C GLY A 375 -5.78 -10.69 23.80
N VAL A 376 -4.72 -9.93 24.06
CA VAL A 376 -4.80 -8.52 24.44
C VAL A 376 -5.34 -7.69 23.27
N ARG A 377 -6.33 -6.85 23.53
CA ARG A 377 -6.93 -5.93 22.54
C ARG A 377 -6.06 -4.68 22.44
N VAL A 378 -5.30 -4.54 21.35
CA VAL A 378 -4.47 -3.36 21.09
C VAL A 378 -5.31 -2.31 20.37
N LEU A 379 -5.56 -1.18 21.04
CA LEU A 379 -6.34 -0.08 20.49
C LEU A 379 -5.58 0.66 19.39
N TYR A 380 -6.30 0.99 18.32
CA TYR A 380 -5.84 1.88 17.26
C TYR A 380 -6.98 2.78 16.78
N SER A 381 -6.66 3.86 16.08
CA SER A 381 -7.65 4.68 15.39
C SER A 381 -7.11 5.16 14.03
N PRO A 382 -7.88 5.02 12.94
CA PRO A 382 -7.48 5.59 11.65
C PRO A 382 -7.53 7.13 11.65
N CYS A 383 -8.12 7.73 12.70
CA CYS A 383 -8.30 9.18 12.84
C CYS A 383 -7.30 9.83 13.81
N SER A 384 -6.31 9.12 14.31
CA SER A 384 -5.43 9.64 15.37
C SER A 384 -4.67 10.91 15.01
N SER A 385 -4.29 11.11 13.74
CA SER A 385 -3.62 12.34 13.29
C SER A 385 -4.51 13.59 13.42
N TYR A 386 -5.84 13.43 13.52
CA TYR A 386 -6.77 14.54 13.80
C TYR A 386 -6.72 15.02 15.24
N THR A 387 -6.35 14.16 16.20
CA THR A 387 -6.53 14.39 17.64
C THR A 387 -5.21 14.42 18.42
N LEU A 388 -4.14 13.83 17.90
CA LEU A 388 -2.85 13.82 18.60
C LEU A 388 -2.27 15.24 18.77
N HIS A 389 -1.56 15.45 19.87
CA HIS A 389 -0.85 16.68 20.15
C HIS A 389 0.59 16.59 19.63
N THR A 390 0.99 17.49 18.76
CA THR A 390 2.38 17.67 18.35
C THR A 390 3.21 18.22 19.51
N ARG A 391 4.50 17.94 19.53
CA ARG A 391 5.41 18.39 20.61
C ARG A 391 6.07 19.72 20.25
N GLU A 392 6.80 19.74 19.15
CA GLU A 392 7.58 20.87 18.70
C GLU A 392 6.95 21.59 17.52
N GLY A 393 6.15 20.89 16.73
CA GLY A 393 5.54 21.43 15.52
C GLY A 393 6.53 21.65 14.39
N SER A 394 7.62 20.87 14.35
CA SER A 394 8.75 21.07 13.43
C SER A 394 8.74 20.13 12.22
N SER A 395 7.98 19.01 12.26
CA SER A 395 7.96 18.00 11.21
C SER A 395 6.59 17.38 11.04
N MET A 396 6.23 17.03 9.80
CA MET A 396 5.04 16.25 9.48
C MET A 396 5.05 14.85 10.12
N GLU A 397 6.21 14.33 10.47
CA GLU A 397 6.35 13.05 11.19
C GLU A 397 5.77 13.09 12.60
N GLU A 398 5.62 14.29 13.20
CA GLU A 398 4.92 14.43 14.48
C GLU A 398 3.43 14.07 14.38
N LEU A 399 2.88 13.96 13.18
CA LEU A 399 1.51 13.50 12.92
C LEU A 399 1.39 11.97 12.84
N TYR A 400 2.49 11.22 12.97
CA TYR A 400 2.48 9.75 12.91
C TYR A 400 1.98 9.16 14.23
N PRO A 401 0.85 8.40 14.23
CA PRO A 401 0.38 7.69 15.42
C PRO A 401 1.38 6.64 15.91
N GLN A 402 1.52 6.51 17.23
CA GLN A 402 2.42 5.56 17.89
C GLN A 402 1.63 4.43 18.58
N GLU A 403 0.60 3.90 17.93
CA GLU A 403 -0.38 2.99 18.52
C GLU A 403 0.03 1.52 18.45
N ALA A 404 0.97 1.18 17.58
CA ALA A 404 1.42 -0.19 17.36
C ALA A 404 2.42 -0.73 18.39
N PHE A 405 2.83 0.07 19.39
CA PHE A 405 3.86 -0.28 20.36
C PHE A 405 3.63 -1.65 21.02
N PHE A 406 2.41 -1.90 21.53
CA PHE A 406 2.12 -3.17 22.20
C PHE A 406 2.01 -4.35 21.23
N ALA A 407 1.64 -4.13 19.98
CA ALA A 407 1.65 -5.18 18.97
C ALA A 407 3.07 -5.63 18.58
N GLY A 408 4.06 -4.75 18.71
CA GLY A 408 5.47 -5.13 18.60
C GLY A 408 5.99 -5.86 19.85
N LEU A 409 5.57 -5.47 21.05
CA LEU A 409 6.08 -5.97 22.31
C LEU A 409 5.46 -7.31 22.75
N LEU A 410 4.15 -7.43 22.75
CA LEU A 410 3.42 -8.59 23.29
C LEU A 410 3.82 -9.92 22.66
N PRO A 411 3.94 -10.04 21.31
CA PRO A 411 4.38 -11.29 20.70
C PRO A 411 5.80 -11.70 21.09
N ALA A 412 6.70 -10.74 21.31
CA ALA A 412 8.06 -11.03 21.80
C ALA A 412 8.07 -11.65 23.20
N MET A 413 7.01 -11.41 23.98
CA MET A 413 6.78 -11.99 25.30
C MET A 413 5.94 -13.29 25.23
N GLY A 414 5.57 -13.75 24.06
CA GLY A 414 4.69 -14.91 23.87
C GLY A 414 3.22 -14.63 24.21
N VAL A 415 2.81 -13.37 24.27
CA VAL A 415 1.44 -12.96 24.58
C VAL A 415 0.68 -12.68 23.28
N PRO A 416 -0.43 -13.39 23.01
CA PRO A 416 -1.26 -13.14 21.83
C PRO A 416 -1.98 -11.80 21.94
N TYR A 417 -2.24 -11.19 20.78
CA TYR A 417 -2.97 -9.92 20.70
C TYR A 417 -3.87 -9.86 19.45
N ALA A 418 -4.80 -8.91 19.47
CA ALA A 418 -5.55 -8.52 18.30
C ALA A 418 -5.74 -7.00 18.29
N TYR A 419 -5.63 -6.36 17.13
CA TYR A 419 -5.99 -4.96 16.98
C TYR A 419 -7.50 -4.76 17.08
N THR A 420 -7.91 -3.62 17.65
CA THR A 420 -9.31 -3.19 17.70
C THR A 420 -9.42 -1.67 17.54
N GLY A 421 -10.33 -1.22 16.67
CA GLY A 421 -10.65 0.20 16.51
C GLY A 421 -11.80 0.66 17.42
N SER A 422 -12.42 -0.27 18.18
CA SER A 422 -13.53 0.05 19.07
C SER A 422 -13.09 0.09 20.53
N PRO A 423 -13.41 1.15 21.29
CA PRO A 423 -13.21 1.22 22.74
C PRO A 423 -14.35 0.54 23.53
N GLU A 424 -15.46 0.18 22.88
CA GLU A 424 -16.64 -0.43 23.50
C GLU A 424 -16.41 -1.93 23.80
N LEU A 425 -15.55 -2.19 24.79
CA LEU A 425 -15.13 -3.51 25.22
C LEU A 425 -15.55 -3.78 26.65
N THR A 426 -15.77 -5.06 27.00
CA THR A 426 -16.13 -5.49 28.36
C THR A 426 -15.44 -6.80 28.69
N GLY A 427 -14.82 -6.86 29.88
CA GLY A 427 -14.14 -8.06 30.38
C GLY A 427 -12.87 -8.44 29.62
N GLN A 428 -12.25 -7.48 28.94
CA GLN A 428 -11.06 -7.70 28.12
C GLN A 428 -9.79 -7.17 28.81
N ILE A 429 -8.63 -7.66 28.35
CA ILE A 429 -7.36 -7.00 28.58
C ILE A 429 -7.11 -6.10 27.38
N VAL A 430 -6.99 -4.81 27.62
CA VAL A 430 -6.84 -3.79 26.57
C VAL A 430 -5.51 -3.09 26.72
N ALA A 431 -4.81 -2.87 25.62
CA ALA A 431 -3.55 -2.14 25.60
C ALA A 431 -3.69 -0.88 24.73
N ALA A 432 -3.33 0.28 25.32
CA ALA A 432 -3.33 1.56 24.63
C ALA A 432 -1.94 2.20 24.67
N SER A 433 -1.48 2.68 23.53
CA SER A 433 -0.17 3.33 23.38
C SER A 433 -0.25 4.61 22.54
N GLY A 434 0.81 5.42 22.59
CA GLY A 434 0.81 6.72 21.96
C GLY A 434 -0.26 7.63 22.52
N GLN A 435 -0.99 8.29 21.65
CA GLN A 435 -2.06 9.21 22.01
C GLN A 435 -3.47 8.70 21.58
N VAL A 436 -3.62 7.39 21.38
CA VAL A 436 -4.87 6.78 20.88
C VAL A 436 -6.10 7.17 21.68
N LEU A 437 -5.96 7.37 23.00
CA LEU A 437 -7.08 7.70 23.90
C LEU A 437 -7.73 9.06 23.58
N ARG A 438 -7.01 9.99 22.90
CA ARG A 438 -7.57 11.29 22.47
C ARG A 438 -8.68 11.17 21.42
N ASN A 439 -8.86 9.99 20.83
CA ASN A 439 -9.93 9.78 19.84
C ASN A 439 -11.32 9.63 20.44
N TRP A 440 -11.44 9.50 21.78
CA TRP A 440 -12.71 9.24 22.44
C TRP A 440 -13.00 10.23 23.57
N ASP A 441 -14.29 10.48 23.80
CA ASP A 441 -14.76 11.34 24.89
C ASP A 441 -14.55 10.71 26.27
N ALA A 442 -14.61 11.55 27.30
CA ALA A 442 -14.38 11.13 28.69
C ALA A 442 -15.36 10.05 29.16
N GLY A 443 -16.61 10.05 28.68
CA GLY A 443 -17.62 9.04 29.05
C GLY A 443 -17.29 7.67 28.48
N THR A 444 -16.85 7.63 27.23
CA THR A 444 -16.37 6.41 26.55
C THR A 444 -15.11 5.87 27.24
N LEU A 445 -14.15 6.73 27.58
CA LEU A 445 -12.96 6.32 28.32
C LEU A 445 -13.30 5.81 29.72
N ALA A 446 -14.22 6.47 30.45
CA ALA A 446 -14.66 6.00 31.75
C ALA A 446 -15.24 4.58 31.68
N ARG A 447 -16.06 4.27 30.65
CA ARG A 447 -16.59 2.90 30.43
C ARG A 447 -15.49 1.92 30.10
N LEU A 448 -14.55 2.30 29.25
CA LEU A 448 -13.39 1.46 28.88
C LEU A 448 -12.61 1.04 30.14
N PHE A 449 -12.24 1.99 30.98
CA PHE A 449 -11.47 1.74 32.20
C PHE A 449 -12.28 1.00 33.29
N ALA A 450 -13.59 1.27 33.40
CA ALA A 450 -14.43 0.62 34.41
C ALA A 450 -14.71 -0.86 34.10
N ASN A 451 -14.75 -1.21 32.79
CA ASN A 451 -15.21 -2.53 32.35
C ASN A 451 -14.06 -3.47 31.91
N ASN A 452 -12.82 -3.00 31.89
CA ASN A 452 -11.69 -3.76 31.35
C ASN A 452 -10.42 -3.60 32.22
N PHE A 453 -9.45 -4.50 32.02
CA PHE A 453 -8.10 -4.30 32.51
C PHE A 453 -7.28 -3.57 31.45
N VAL A 454 -6.89 -2.32 31.72
CA VAL A 454 -6.24 -1.47 30.72
C VAL A 454 -4.75 -1.31 31.02
N ILE A 455 -3.91 -1.63 30.02
CA ILE A 455 -2.46 -1.48 30.07
C ILE A 455 -2.11 -0.23 29.25
N LEU A 456 -1.32 0.66 29.80
CA LEU A 456 -0.89 1.90 29.16
C LEU A 456 0.63 1.95 29.04
N ASN A 457 1.13 2.50 27.93
CA ASN A 457 2.52 2.98 27.91
C ASN A 457 2.58 4.40 28.50
N GLY A 458 3.80 4.93 28.66
CA GLY A 458 4.01 6.24 29.27
C GLY A 458 3.33 7.40 28.54
N ASP A 459 3.20 7.32 27.20
CA ASP A 459 2.53 8.36 26.43
C ASP A 459 0.99 8.29 26.63
N ALA A 460 0.41 7.11 26.54
CA ALA A 460 -1.02 6.93 26.78
C ALA A 460 -1.43 7.27 28.21
N ALA A 461 -0.56 7.06 29.19
CA ALA A 461 -0.82 7.42 30.60
C ALA A 461 -0.79 8.94 30.85
N ARG A 462 -0.16 9.72 29.97
CA ARG A 462 -0.15 11.19 30.04
C ARG A 462 -1.26 11.86 29.23
N THR A 463 -1.93 11.09 28.41
CA THR A 463 -3.04 11.55 27.56
C THR A 463 -4.34 11.70 28.33
#